data_9a545d93bd4b6bd90fc079a24b1fe678
#
_entry.id   9a545d93bd4b6bd90fc079a24b1fe678
#
_cell.length_a   1.000
_cell.length_b   1.000
_cell.length_c   1.000
_cell.angle_alpha   90.00
_cell.angle_beta   90.00
_cell.angle_gamma   90.00
#
_symmetry.space_group_name_H-M   'P 1'
#
loop_
_entity.id
_entity.type
_entity.pdbx_description
1 polymer ?
#
loop_
_entity_poly.entity_id
_entity_poly.type
_entity_poly.pdbx_seq_one_letter_code
_entity_poly.pdbx_strand_id
1 'polypeptide(L)'
;MVNWFRRRKKRVVVPRLHTRGETPAAVNKVDLAELTPTLEPYLAQAAYLQLTIFETLSSALVTAPSTESKEAVSRAASFSLAKHHGLVAELARKGVDAAEAMKPYAARIDDYRRRTLGANWHETMVTAYVTAGLLDDFYRTLASGLPAEPARRIAEVLDTEDGHELIMGELKRAIENDPKLASKLAMWGRRLVGDTLLIARSALAMPADGHSEEARLEPVFTELVAAHTRRMDALGLTA
;
A
#
# COMPACT_ATOMS: atom_id res chain seq x y z
N MET A 1 55.07 5.25 31.83
CA MET A 1 53.72 4.89 32.25
C MET A 1 52.73 5.48 31.23
N VAL A 2 52.12 4.63 30.42
CA VAL A 2 51.32 5.00 29.27
C VAL A 2 49.82 5.00 29.69
N ASN A 3 49.17 6.15 29.55
CA ASN A 3 47.80 6.38 30.00
C ASN A 3 46.81 6.05 28.84
N TRP A 4 46.30 4.81 28.80
CA TRP A 4 45.51 4.26 27.67
C TRP A 4 43.98 4.29 27.86
N PHE A 5 43.36 4.95 28.77
CA PHE A 5 41.91 4.93 28.95
C PHE A 5 41.27 6.31 28.91
N ARG A 6 41.18 6.95 27.73
CA ARG A 6 40.15 7.98 27.45
C ARG A 6 39.18 7.48 26.39
N ARG A 7 38.25 6.61 26.76
CA ARG A 7 37.05 6.36 25.94
C ARG A 7 36.19 7.62 25.92
N ARG A 8 36.14 8.30 24.78
CA ARG A 8 35.13 9.32 24.49
C ARG A 8 33.76 8.65 24.51
N LYS A 9 32.92 8.95 25.51
CA LYS A 9 31.51 8.57 25.53
C LYS A 9 30.82 9.31 24.36
N LYS A 10 30.44 8.58 23.29
CA LYS A 10 29.51 9.10 22.29
C LYS A 10 28.20 9.42 23.02
N ARG A 11 27.79 10.67 23.02
CA ARG A 11 26.48 11.10 23.53
C ARG A 11 25.45 10.49 22.59
N VAL A 12 24.72 9.49 23.06
CA VAL A 12 23.55 8.97 22.37
C VAL A 12 22.48 10.05 22.47
N VAL A 13 22.14 10.68 21.36
CA VAL A 13 21.00 11.59 21.28
C VAL A 13 19.77 10.71 21.29
N VAL A 14 19.07 10.63 22.41
CA VAL A 14 17.79 9.96 22.52
C VAL A 14 16.74 10.85 21.84
N PRO A 15 16.00 10.36 20.83
CA PRO A 15 14.92 11.14 20.24
C PRO A 15 13.90 11.49 21.33
N ARG A 16 13.54 12.77 21.46
CA ARG A 16 12.45 13.20 22.35
C ARG A 16 11.13 12.79 21.71
N LEU A 17 10.41 11.89 22.35
CA LEU A 17 9.01 11.64 22.02
C LEU A 17 8.23 12.92 22.34
N HIS A 18 7.55 13.48 21.34
CA HIS A 18 6.65 14.62 21.52
C HIS A 18 5.46 14.22 22.39
N THR A 19 5.16 15.03 23.38
CA THR A 19 4.01 14.84 24.28
C THR A 19 2.70 15.09 23.51
N ARG A 20 1.68 14.30 23.83
CA ARG A 20 0.31 14.38 23.27
C ARG A 20 -0.31 15.75 23.61
N GLY A 21 -0.12 16.75 22.75
CA GLY A 21 -0.61 18.13 22.96
C GLY A 21 0.15 19.21 22.20
N GLU A 22 1.30 18.92 21.64
CA GLU A 22 1.94 19.85 20.72
C GLU A 22 1.26 19.74 19.36
N THR A 23 0.58 20.81 18.95
CA THR A 23 0.08 20.98 17.59
C THR A 23 1.29 20.77 16.67
N PRO A 24 1.26 19.83 15.70
CA PRO A 24 2.36 19.66 14.80
C PRO A 24 2.63 21.03 14.14
N ALA A 25 3.86 21.54 14.27
CA ALA A 25 4.33 22.63 13.43
C ALA A 25 3.94 22.27 11.99
N ALA A 26 3.37 23.25 11.27
CA ALA A 26 2.82 23.07 9.93
C ALA A 26 3.62 22.01 9.17
N VAL A 27 3.00 20.85 8.99
CA VAL A 27 3.60 19.76 8.22
C VAL A 27 3.97 20.40 6.89
N ASN A 28 5.27 20.56 6.64
CA ASN A 28 5.74 20.99 5.32
C ASN A 28 5.04 20.06 4.34
N LYS A 29 4.10 20.59 3.56
CA LYS A 29 3.49 19.84 2.47
C LYS A 29 4.66 19.39 1.60
N VAL A 30 5.04 18.11 1.73
CA VAL A 30 6.00 17.54 0.80
C VAL A 30 5.45 17.81 -0.58
N ASP A 31 6.25 18.40 -1.43
CA ASP A 31 5.87 18.58 -2.82
C ASP A 31 5.92 17.19 -3.46
N LEU A 32 4.76 16.51 -3.45
CA LEU A 32 4.62 15.18 -4.03
C LEU A 32 5.00 15.16 -5.52
N ALA A 33 4.98 16.32 -6.18
CA ALA A 33 5.45 16.46 -7.55
C ALA A 33 6.93 16.07 -7.70
N GLU A 34 7.77 16.37 -6.69
CA GLU A 34 9.18 15.98 -6.71
C GLU A 34 9.40 14.47 -6.51
N LEU A 35 8.47 13.78 -5.86
CA LEU A 35 8.54 12.34 -5.58
C LEU A 35 7.76 11.50 -6.61
N THR A 36 6.94 12.15 -7.43
CA THR A 36 6.13 11.47 -8.44
C THR A 36 7.00 11.07 -9.63
N PRO A 37 7.03 9.79 -10.00
CA PRO A 37 7.71 9.37 -11.23
C PRO A 37 7.02 9.97 -12.46
N THR A 38 7.70 9.95 -13.60
CA THR A 38 7.07 10.33 -14.86
C THR A 38 5.87 9.41 -15.16
N LEU A 39 4.96 9.87 -16.01
CA LEU A 39 3.65 9.26 -16.23
C LEU A 39 3.72 7.77 -16.60
N GLU A 40 4.64 7.37 -17.47
CA GLU A 40 4.76 5.97 -17.91
C GLU A 40 5.18 5.02 -16.78
N PRO A 41 6.28 5.25 -16.03
CA PRO A 41 6.62 4.46 -14.86
C PRO A 41 5.52 4.43 -13.79
N TYR A 42 4.83 5.55 -13.57
CA TYR A 42 3.69 5.60 -12.65
C TYR A 42 2.58 4.64 -13.09
N LEU A 43 2.11 4.76 -14.35
CA LEU A 43 1.04 3.93 -14.90
C LEU A 43 1.41 2.44 -14.91
N ALA A 44 2.63 2.13 -15.32
CA ALA A 44 3.11 0.75 -15.40
C ALA A 44 3.13 0.05 -14.03
N GLN A 45 3.62 0.75 -13.00
CA GLN A 45 3.64 0.21 -11.63
C GLN A 45 2.24 0.06 -11.06
N ALA A 46 1.40 1.10 -11.19
CA ALA A 46 0.03 1.07 -10.71
C ALA A 46 -0.81 -0.02 -11.42
N ALA A 47 -0.66 -0.16 -12.75
CA ALA A 47 -1.35 -1.19 -13.53
C ALA A 47 -0.93 -2.60 -13.10
N TYR A 48 0.38 -2.85 -12.94
CA TYR A 48 0.87 -4.16 -12.51
C TYR A 48 0.44 -4.50 -11.09
N LEU A 49 0.40 -3.51 -10.20
CA LEU A 49 -0.11 -3.69 -8.84
C LEU A 49 -1.59 -4.11 -8.84
N GLN A 50 -2.44 -3.44 -9.63
CA GLN A 50 -3.86 -3.80 -9.73
C GLN A 50 -4.05 -5.22 -10.29
N LEU A 51 -3.23 -5.62 -11.26
CA LEU A 51 -3.22 -6.99 -11.77
C LEU A 51 -2.82 -8.00 -10.67
N THR A 52 -1.85 -7.66 -9.85
CA THR A 52 -1.40 -8.50 -8.72
C THR A 52 -2.45 -8.63 -7.63
N ILE A 53 -3.22 -7.56 -7.36
CA ILE A 53 -4.37 -7.61 -6.44
C ILE A 53 -5.46 -8.53 -7.01
N PHE A 54 -5.78 -8.39 -8.29
CA PHE A 54 -6.70 -9.28 -8.99
C PHE A 54 -6.28 -10.75 -8.89
N GLU A 55 -5.00 -11.08 -9.14
CA GLU A 55 -4.47 -12.44 -8.98
C GLU A 55 -4.61 -12.96 -7.55
N THR A 56 -4.34 -12.13 -6.56
CA THR A 56 -4.45 -12.50 -5.14
C THR A 56 -5.89 -12.85 -4.78
N LEU A 57 -6.85 -12.00 -5.16
CA LEU A 57 -8.27 -12.23 -4.92
C LEU A 57 -8.79 -13.45 -5.72
N SER A 58 -8.37 -13.59 -6.99
CA SER A 58 -8.76 -14.72 -7.84
C SER A 58 -8.25 -16.05 -7.28
N SER A 59 -7.03 -16.11 -6.78
CA SER A 59 -6.48 -17.30 -6.14
C SER A 59 -7.23 -17.68 -4.86
N ALA A 60 -7.71 -16.69 -4.12
CA ALA A 60 -8.49 -16.91 -2.89
C ALA A 60 -9.89 -17.50 -3.15
N LEU A 61 -10.42 -17.38 -4.36
CA LEU A 61 -11.71 -18.02 -4.72
C LEU A 61 -11.68 -19.53 -4.55
N VAL A 62 -10.54 -20.16 -4.77
CA VAL A 62 -10.39 -21.62 -4.66
C VAL A 62 -10.64 -22.12 -3.24
N THR A 63 -10.24 -21.33 -2.25
CA THR A 63 -10.30 -21.68 -0.81
C THR A 63 -11.37 -20.93 -0.05
N ALA A 64 -12.25 -20.19 -0.74
CA ALA A 64 -13.33 -19.45 -0.12
C ALA A 64 -14.29 -20.40 0.65
N PRO A 65 -14.67 -20.04 1.88
CA PRO A 65 -15.40 -20.96 2.78
C PRO A 65 -16.86 -21.22 2.35
N SER A 66 -17.44 -20.34 1.55
CA SER A 66 -18.84 -20.47 1.10
C SER A 66 -19.03 -19.92 -0.33
N THR A 67 -20.19 -20.17 -0.92
CA THR A 67 -20.57 -19.62 -2.23
C THR A 67 -20.73 -18.11 -2.15
N GLU A 68 -21.27 -17.59 -1.07
CA GLU A 68 -21.43 -16.15 -0.81
C GLU A 68 -20.07 -15.47 -0.74
N SER A 69 -19.10 -16.08 -0.02
CA SER A 69 -17.73 -15.58 0.02
C SER A 69 -17.08 -15.60 -1.35
N LYS A 70 -17.32 -16.65 -2.17
CA LYS A 70 -16.83 -16.69 -3.55
C LYS A 70 -17.38 -15.55 -4.39
N GLU A 71 -18.68 -15.28 -4.30
CA GLU A 71 -19.31 -14.19 -5.05
C GLU A 71 -18.75 -12.84 -4.62
N ALA A 72 -18.66 -12.56 -3.31
CA ALA A 72 -18.12 -11.31 -2.80
C ALA A 72 -16.67 -11.07 -3.26
N VAL A 73 -15.81 -12.09 -3.16
CA VAL A 73 -14.40 -12.00 -3.58
C VAL A 73 -14.27 -11.89 -5.10
N SER A 74 -15.13 -12.58 -5.89
CA SER A 74 -15.10 -12.47 -7.35
C SER A 74 -15.45 -11.06 -7.82
N ARG A 75 -16.42 -10.41 -7.18
CA ARG A 75 -16.77 -9.02 -7.44
C ARG A 75 -15.63 -8.08 -7.06
N ALA A 76 -15.01 -8.25 -5.88
CA ALA A 76 -13.85 -7.45 -5.49
C ALA A 76 -12.68 -7.63 -6.47
N ALA A 77 -12.42 -8.84 -6.94
CA ALA A 77 -11.41 -9.11 -7.97
C ALA A 77 -11.73 -8.37 -9.28
N SER A 78 -13.00 -8.35 -9.70
CA SER A 78 -13.40 -7.67 -10.94
C SER A 78 -13.14 -6.16 -10.91
N PHE A 79 -13.25 -5.50 -9.76
CA PHE A 79 -12.95 -4.09 -9.61
C PHE A 79 -11.45 -3.81 -9.78
N SER A 80 -10.58 -4.63 -9.18
CA SER A 80 -9.13 -4.52 -9.39
C SER A 80 -8.75 -4.71 -10.86
N LEU A 81 -9.37 -5.69 -11.53
CA LEU A 81 -9.15 -5.91 -12.97
C LEU A 81 -9.65 -4.73 -13.80
N ALA A 82 -10.76 -4.09 -13.46
CA ALA A 82 -11.26 -2.90 -14.13
C ALA A 82 -10.30 -1.71 -13.96
N LYS A 83 -9.75 -1.49 -12.77
CA LYS A 83 -8.70 -0.49 -12.52
C LYS A 83 -7.45 -0.76 -13.36
N HIS A 84 -6.99 -2.03 -13.39
CA HIS A 84 -5.88 -2.43 -14.26
C HIS A 84 -6.14 -2.04 -15.72
N HIS A 85 -7.29 -2.38 -16.27
CA HIS A 85 -7.63 -2.06 -17.66
C HIS A 85 -7.71 -0.55 -17.91
N GLY A 86 -8.21 0.22 -16.95
CA GLY A 86 -8.23 1.68 -17.03
C GLY A 86 -6.84 2.30 -17.11
N LEU A 87 -5.90 1.80 -16.28
CA LEU A 87 -4.50 2.26 -16.29
C LEU A 87 -3.75 1.83 -17.56
N VAL A 88 -4.01 0.62 -18.06
CA VAL A 88 -3.48 0.11 -19.33
C VAL A 88 -4.00 0.97 -20.50
N ALA A 89 -5.26 1.39 -20.48
CA ALA A 89 -5.79 2.30 -21.48
C ALA A 89 -5.06 3.66 -21.51
N GLU A 90 -4.64 4.18 -20.36
CA GLU A 90 -3.81 5.39 -20.30
C GLU A 90 -2.39 5.19 -20.89
N LEU A 91 -1.77 4.00 -20.69
CA LEU A 91 -0.52 3.64 -21.39
C LEU A 91 -0.72 3.59 -22.90
N ALA A 92 -1.80 2.96 -23.37
CA ALA A 92 -2.14 2.88 -24.78
C ALA A 92 -2.38 4.26 -25.43
N ARG A 93 -2.98 5.22 -24.70
CA ARG A 93 -3.09 6.62 -25.15
C ARG A 93 -1.76 7.29 -25.44
N LYS A 94 -0.70 6.81 -24.80
CA LYS A 94 0.69 7.27 -25.00
C LYS A 94 1.41 6.49 -26.10
N GLY A 95 0.77 5.51 -26.72
CA GLY A 95 1.39 4.60 -27.67
C GLY A 95 2.36 3.61 -27.05
N VAL A 96 2.25 3.37 -25.73
CA VAL A 96 3.14 2.49 -24.96
C VAL A 96 2.52 1.10 -24.85
N ASP A 97 3.31 0.06 -25.15
CA ASP A 97 2.93 -1.33 -24.90
C ASP A 97 2.91 -1.58 -23.38
N ALA A 98 1.76 -1.92 -22.86
CA ALA A 98 1.56 -2.06 -21.42
C ALA A 98 2.36 -3.25 -20.83
N ALA A 99 2.47 -4.37 -21.56
CA ALA A 99 3.20 -5.54 -21.08
C ALA A 99 4.69 -5.24 -20.96
N GLU A 100 5.27 -4.59 -21.96
CA GLU A 100 6.68 -4.18 -21.93
C GLU A 100 6.94 -3.11 -20.85
N ALA A 101 6.04 -2.14 -20.70
CA ALA A 101 6.17 -1.10 -19.68
C ALA A 101 6.13 -1.66 -18.23
N MET A 102 5.32 -2.69 -17.98
CA MET A 102 5.18 -3.32 -16.68
C MET A 102 6.36 -4.23 -16.29
N LYS A 103 7.06 -4.83 -17.28
CA LYS A 103 8.17 -5.79 -17.04
C LYS A 103 9.20 -5.36 -16.00
N PRO A 104 9.72 -4.12 -16.00
CA PRO A 104 10.74 -3.69 -15.03
C PRO A 104 10.30 -3.76 -13.57
N TYR A 105 9.01 -3.75 -13.33
CA TYR A 105 8.42 -3.70 -11.99
C TYR A 105 7.90 -5.05 -11.51
N ALA A 106 7.66 -5.98 -12.42
CA ALA A 106 7.03 -7.27 -12.17
C ALA A 106 7.72 -8.04 -11.04
N ALA A 107 9.01 -8.30 -11.15
CA ALA A 107 9.74 -9.14 -10.20
C ALA A 107 9.63 -8.61 -8.75
N ARG A 108 9.65 -7.29 -8.55
CA ARG A 108 9.55 -6.66 -7.24
C ARG A 108 8.14 -6.74 -6.67
N ILE A 109 7.13 -6.49 -7.48
CA ILE A 109 5.72 -6.55 -7.06
C ILE A 109 5.31 -8.00 -6.80
N ASP A 110 5.78 -8.95 -7.59
CA ASP A 110 5.57 -10.39 -7.36
C ASP A 110 6.24 -10.86 -6.06
N ASP A 111 7.45 -10.36 -5.76
CA ASP A 111 8.11 -10.67 -4.49
C ASP A 111 7.31 -10.12 -3.30
N TYR A 112 6.82 -8.89 -3.40
CA TYR A 112 5.92 -8.29 -2.42
C TYR A 112 4.66 -9.16 -2.22
N ARG A 113 3.98 -9.58 -3.30
CA ARG A 113 2.83 -10.48 -3.23
C ARG A 113 3.17 -11.78 -2.50
N ARG A 114 4.27 -12.44 -2.85
CA ARG A 114 4.68 -13.69 -2.18
C ARG A 114 4.90 -13.52 -0.68
N ARG A 115 5.48 -12.41 -0.24
CA ARG A 115 5.73 -12.12 1.18
C ARG A 115 4.46 -11.78 1.96
N THR A 116 3.49 -11.18 1.29
CA THR A 116 2.23 -10.72 1.91
C THR A 116 1.07 -11.68 1.70
N LEU A 117 1.26 -12.76 0.95
CA LEU A 117 0.25 -13.80 0.80
C LEU A 117 0.00 -14.49 2.14
N GLY A 118 -1.27 -14.53 2.58
CA GLY A 118 -1.68 -15.19 3.82
C GLY A 118 -1.49 -16.72 3.78
N ALA A 119 -1.25 -17.33 4.91
CA ALA A 119 -1.17 -18.79 5.04
C ALA A 119 -2.56 -19.46 4.93
N ASN A 120 -3.63 -18.69 5.02
CA ASN A 120 -5.01 -19.15 4.88
C ASN A 120 -5.89 -18.06 4.24
N TRP A 121 -7.15 -18.43 3.94
CA TRP A 121 -8.09 -17.53 3.28
C TRP A 121 -8.28 -16.19 4.02
N HIS A 122 -8.46 -16.22 5.34
CA HIS A 122 -8.74 -15.01 6.12
C HIS A 122 -7.52 -14.07 6.15
N GLU A 123 -6.31 -14.59 6.29
CA GLU A 123 -5.09 -13.79 6.21
C GLU A 123 -4.93 -13.17 4.82
N THR A 124 -5.23 -13.93 3.75
CA THR A 124 -5.22 -13.42 2.37
C THR A 124 -6.25 -12.30 2.19
N MET A 125 -7.45 -12.44 2.80
CA MET A 125 -8.45 -11.36 2.75
C MET A 125 -8.02 -10.11 3.52
N VAL A 126 -7.39 -10.25 4.70
CA VAL A 126 -6.81 -9.10 5.42
C VAL A 126 -5.72 -8.44 4.58
N THR A 127 -4.85 -9.24 3.94
CA THR A 127 -3.84 -8.71 3.02
C THR A 127 -4.50 -7.90 1.90
N ALA A 128 -5.46 -8.47 1.19
CA ALA A 128 -6.14 -7.76 0.10
C ALA A 128 -6.82 -6.48 0.60
N TYR A 129 -7.57 -6.54 1.71
CA TYR A 129 -8.26 -5.39 2.28
C TYR A 129 -7.30 -4.25 2.69
N VAL A 130 -6.25 -4.59 3.44
CA VAL A 130 -5.34 -3.59 4.00
C VAL A 130 -4.41 -3.05 2.94
N THR A 131 -3.77 -3.93 2.15
CA THR A 131 -2.71 -3.50 1.24
C THR A 131 -3.26 -2.86 -0.03
N ALA A 132 -4.35 -3.38 -0.60
CA ALA A 132 -4.98 -2.75 -1.77
C ALA A 132 -5.41 -1.33 -1.45
N GLY A 133 -6.15 -1.13 -0.34
CA GLY A 133 -6.61 0.19 0.03
C GLY A 133 -5.49 1.18 0.34
N LEU A 134 -4.41 0.71 1.03
CA LEU A 134 -3.23 1.54 1.27
C LEU A 134 -2.56 1.99 -0.02
N LEU A 135 -2.39 1.07 -0.95
CA LEU A 135 -1.70 1.35 -2.21
C LEU A 135 -2.57 2.17 -3.15
N ASP A 136 -3.89 1.98 -3.15
CA ASP A 136 -4.81 2.83 -3.89
C ASP A 136 -4.75 4.28 -3.39
N ASP A 137 -4.79 4.51 -2.07
CA ASP A 137 -4.64 5.84 -1.48
C ASP A 137 -3.27 6.46 -1.81
N PHE A 138 -2.22 5.66 -1.74
CA PHE A 138 -0.86 6.10 -2.08
C PHE A 138 -0.76 6.54 -3.54
N TYR A 139 -1.19 5.70 -4.49
CA TYR A 139 -1.13 6.05 -5.92
C TYR A 139 -2.06 7.21 -6.27
N ARG A 140 -3.24 7.31 -5.64
CA ARG A 140 -4.12 8.48 -5.79
C ARG A 140 -3.43 9.76 -5.34
N THR A 141 -2.80 9.73 -4.18
CA THR A 141 -2.05 10.88 -3.66
C THR A 141 -0.88 11.24 -4.56
N LEU A 142 -0.13 10.24 -5.01
CA LEU A 142 1.00 10.41 -5.91
C LEU A 142 0.59 10.96 -7.29
N ALA A 143 -0.62 10.64 -7.77
CA ALA A 143 -1.15 11.16 -9.02
C ALA A 143 -1.26 12.69 -9.04
N SER A 144 -1.38 13.35 -7.88
CA SER A 144 -1.43 14.82 -7.78
C SER A 144 -0.15 15.51 -8.27
N GLY A 145 0.98 14.79 -8.32
CA GLY A 145 2.24 15.29 -8.89
C GLY A 145 2.36 15.13 -10.41
N LEU A 146 1.40 14.46 -11.06
CA LEU A 146 1.38 14.30 -12.52
C LEU A 146 0.77 15.54 -13.22
N PRO A 147 0.97 15.71 -14.54
CA PRO A 147 0.26 16.74 -15.30
C PRO A 147 -1.27 16.62 -15.14
N ALA A 148 -1.97 17.76 -15.08
CA ALA A 148 -3.37 17.85 -14.66
C ALA A 148 -4.33 16.91 -15.42
N GLU A 149 -4.22 16.82 -16.74
CA GLU A 149 -5.12 15.99 -17.55
C GLU A 149 -4.94 14.48 -17.30
N PRO A 150 -3.72 13.90 -17.33
CA PRO A 150 -3.53 12.51 -16.92
C PRO A 150 -3.93 12.28 -15.45
N ALA A 151 -3.56 13.17 -14.53
CA ALA A 151 -3.90 13.03 -13.10
C ALA A 151 -5.41 12.88 -12.89
N ARG A 152 -6.23 13.70 -13.57
CA ARG A 152 -7.68 13.64 -13.47
C ARG A 152 -8.23 12.29 -13.95
N ARG A 153 -7.81 11.80 -15.11
CA ARG A 153 -8.28 10.52 -15.64
C ARG A 153 -7.83 9.32 -14.78
N ILE A 154 -6.61 9.39 -14.25
CA ILE A 154 -6.11 8.37 -13.32
C ILE A 154 -6.92 8.38 -12.02
N ALA A 155 -7.25 9.55 -11.48
CA ALA A 155 -8.11 9.66 -10.31
C ALA A 155 -9.49 9.05 -10.60
N GLU A 156 -10.10 9.33 -11.75
CA GLU A 156 -11.37 8.73 -12.17
C GLU A 156 -11.31 7.19 -12.19
N VAL A 157 -10.18 6.60 -12.60
CA VAL A 157 -9.97 5.14 -12.57
C VAL A 157 -9.80 4.63 -11.14
N LEU A 158 -8.97 5.30 -10.33
CA LEU A 158 -8.66 4.83 -8.96
C LEU A 158 -9.81 5.07 -7.98
N ASP A 159 -10.68 6.05 -8.23
CA ASP A 159 -11.86 6.37 -7.41
C ASP A 159 -13.07 5.47 -7.71
N THR A 160 -12.93 4.55 -8.66
CA THR A 160 -13.99 3.54 -8.88
C THR A 160 -14.09 2.59 -7.69
N GLU A 161 -15.20 1.86 -7.61
CA GLU A 161 -15.43 0.85 -6.56
C GLU A 161 -14.24 -0.13 -6.48
N ASP A 162 -13.83 -0.47 -5.27
CA ASP A 162 -12.65 -1.31 -5.00
C ASP A 162 -12.97 -2.63 -4.30
N GLY A 163 -14.25 -2.86 -3.94
CA GLY A 163 -14.68 -4.05 -3.24
C GLY A 163 -14.31 -4.11 -1.76
N HIS A 164 -13.80 -3.01 -1.18
CA HIS A 164 -13.45 -2.93 0.24
C HIS A 164 -14.58 -3.36 1.16
N GLU A 165 -15.80 -2.84 0.94
CA GLU A 165 -16.98 -3.19 1.73
C GLU A 165 -17.33 -4.67 1.66
N LEU A 166 -17.15 -5.29 0.50
CA LEU A 166 -17.38 -6.73 0.31
C LEU A 166 -16.41 -7.56 1.15
N ILE A 167 -15.11 -7.25 1.05
CA ILE A 167 -14.06 -7.97 1.80
C ILE A 167 -14.22 -7.71 3.30
N MET A 168 -14.48 -6.46 3.69
CA MET A 168 -14.71 -6.08 5.09
C MET A 168 -15.89 -6.84 5.69
N GLY A 169 -17.00 -6.96 4.95
CA GLY A 169 -18.17 -7.71 5.39
C GLY A 169 -17.87 -9.19 5.62
N GLU A 170 -17.09 -9.82 4.74
CA GLU A 170 -16.64 -11.20 4.91
C GLU A 170 -15.77 -11.37 6.16
N LEU A 171 -14.80 -10.48 6.37
CA LEU A 171 -13.91 -10.53 7.51
C LEU A 171 -14.64 -10.30 8.83
N LYS A 172 -15.57 -9.34 8.89
CA LYS A 172 -16.38 -9.07 10.09
C LYS A 172 -17.21 -10.29 10.46
N ARG A 173 -17.92 -10.91 9.51
CA ARG A 173 -18.68 -12.14 9.77
C ARG A 173 -17.80 -13.28 10.29
N ALA A 174 -16.60 -13.45 9.73
CA ALA A 174 -15.66 -14.46 10.18
C ALA A 174 -15.18 -14.22 11.61
N ILE A 175 -14.89 -12.97 11.98
CA ILE A 175 -14.45 -12.57 13.32
C ILE A 175 -15.60 -12.75 14.34
N GLU A 176 -16.83 -12.39 13.98
CA GLU A 176 -18.01 -12.59 14.83
C GLU A 176 -18.25 -14.07 15.14
N ASN A 177 -18.04 -14.96 14.15
CA ASN A 177 -18.20 -16.40 14.31
C ASN A 177 -17.03 -17.08 15.06
N ASP A 178 -15.83 -16.52 15.00
CA ASP A 178 -14.64 -17.00 15.74
C ASP A 178 -13.84 -15.82 16.32
N PRO A 179 -14.12 -15.40 17.57
CA PRO A 179 -13.39 -14.30 18.21
C PRO A 179 -11.87 -14.53 18.34
N LYS A 180 -11.39 -15.79 18.32
CA LYS A 180 -9.94 -16.09 18.35
C LYS A 180 -9.26 -15.70 17.03
N LEU A 181 -10.02 -15.61 15.95
CA LEU A 181 -9.52 -15.18 14.66
C LEU A 181 -9.03 -13.73 14.71
N ALA A 182 -9.72 -12.85 15.45
CA ALA A 182 -9.38 -11.43 15.57
C ALA A 182 -7.91 -11.22 15.97
N SER A 183 -7.42 -11.90 17.01
CA SER A 183 -6.04 -11.77 17.48
C SER A 183 -5.02 -12.22 16.43
N LYS A 184 -5.32 -13.30 15.69
CA LYS A 184 -4.45 -13.79 14.61
C LYS A 184 -4.40 -12.80 13.44
N LEU A 185 -5.54 -12.27 13.03
CA LEU A 185 -5.63 -11.30 11.94
C LEU A 185 -5.03 -9.95 12.33
N ALA A 186 -5.16 -9.52 13.59
CA ALA A 186 -4.46 -8.33 14.09
C ALA A 186 -2.92 -8.48 14.00
N MET A 187 -2.37 -9.62 14.40
CA MET A 187 -0.94 -9.90 14.25
C MET A 187 -0.50 -9.92 12.80
N TRP A 188 -1.30 -10.52 11.92
CA TRP A 188 -1.04 -10.55 10.49
C TRP A 188 -1.06 -9.16 9.89
N GLY A 189 -2.10 -8.36 10.16
CA GLY A 189 -2.24 -6.99 9.68
C GLY A 189 -1.06 -6.10 10.07
N ARG A 190 -0.59 -6.17 11.32
CA ARG A 190 0.60 -5.43 11.77
C ARG A 190 1.86 -5.79 10.99
N ARG A 191 2.03 -7.07 10.63
CA ARG A 191 3.17 -7.52 9.84
C ARG A 191 3.19 -6.90 8.43
N LEU A 192 2.03 -6.65 7.83
CA LEU A 192 1.92 -6.15 6.46
C LEU A 192 2.46 -4.72 6.28
N VAL A 193 2.50 -3.91 7.34
CA VAL A 193 2.87 -2.49 7.27
C VAL A 193 4.25 -2.30 6.66
N GLY A 194 5.27 -3.02 7.16
CA GLY A 194 6.65 -2.88 6.70
C GLY A 194 6.82 -3.18 5.21
N ASP A 195 6.28 -4.31 4.76
CA ASP A 195 6.36 -4.70 3.35
C ASP A 195 5.58 -3.73 2.45
N THR A 196 4.43 -3.20 2.92
CA THR A 196 3.64 -2.22 2.16
C THR A 196 4.33 -0.87 2.05
N LEU A 197 5.01 -0.39 3.09
CA LEU A 197 5.83 0.82 3.03
C LEU A 197 7.02 0.65 2.09
N LEU A 198 7.66 -0.52 2.06
CA LEU A 198 8.77 -0.80 1.15
C LEU A 198 8.33 -0.79 -0.31
N ILE A 199 7.18 -1.38 -0.65
CA ILE A 199 6.68 -1.36 -2.04
C ILE A 199 6.25 0.06 -2.44
N ALA A 200 5.59 0.82 -1.56
CA ALA A 200 5.23 2.21 -1.79
C ALA A 200 6.48 3.08 -2.05
N ARG A 201 7.51 2.97 -1.19
CA ARG A 201 8.79 3.67 -1.39
C ARG A 201 9.41 3.37 -2.73
N SER A 202 9.36 2.13 -3.17
CA SER A 202 9.95 1.71 -4.42
C SER A 202 9.27 2.28 -5.68
N ALA A 203 8.08 2.85 -5.53
CA ALA A 203 7.34 3.50 -6.61
C ALA A 203 7.69 4.98 -6.78
N LEU A 204 8.40 5.57 -5.83
CA LEU A 204 8.77 6.98 -5.84
C LEU A 204 9.98 7.24 -6.74
N ALA A 205 10.01 8.43 -7.35
CA ALA A 205 11.21 8.96 -8.00
C ALA A 205 12.13 9.54 -6.92
N MET A 206 13.17 8.79 -6.56
CA MET A 206 14.11 9.22 -5.52
C MET A 206 15.22 10.08 -6.12
N PRO A 207 15.51 11.28 -5.53
CA PRO A 207 16.67 12.06 -5.93
C PRO A 207 17.98 11.35 -5.56
N ALA A 208 19.04 11.59 -6.34
CA ALA A 208 20.33 10.91 -6.18
C ALA A 208 21.10 11.30 -4.89
N ASP A 209 20.67 12.35 -4.19
CA ASP A 209 21.31 12.91 -2.98
C ASP A 209 20.64 12.38 -1.71
N GLY A 210 21.02 11.22 -1.26
CA GLY A 210 20.39 10.45 -0.16
C GLY A 210 20.27 11.13 1.22
N HIS A 211 20.69 12.40 1.41
CA HIS A 211 20.68 13.07 2.73
C HIS A 211 19.37 13.80 3.08
N SER A 212 18.46 14.01 2.13
CA SER A 212 17.14 14.63 2.34
C SER A 212 15.97 13.65 2.23
N GLU A 213 16.28 12.38 1.94
CA GLU A 213 15.30 11.34 1.62
C GLU A 213 14.34 11.05 2.77
N GLU A 214 14.87 10.83 3.96
CA GLU A 214 14.09 10.42 5.14
C GLU A 214 13.08 11.50 5.56
N ALA A 215 13.49 12.77 5.57
CA ALA A 215 12.61 13.89 5.93
C ALA A 215 11.48 14.13 4.91
N ARG A 216 11.69 13.78 3.64
CA ARG A 216 10.68 13.88 2.58
C ARG A 216 9.68 12.72 2.60
N LEU A 217 10.11 11.54 3.00
CA LEU A 217 9.28 10.34 3.06
C LEU A 217 8.43 10.27 4.33
N GLU A 218 8.89 10.87 5.42
CA GLU A 218 8.23 10.79 6.74
C GLU A 218 6.73 11.16 6.68
N PRO A 219 6.29 12.27 6.06
CA PRO A 219 4.88 12.62 6.01
C PRO A 219 4.04 11.62 5.21
N VAL A 220 4.58 11.10 4.09
CA VAL A 220 3.90 10.09 3.26
C VAL A 220 3.72 8.79 4.07
N PHE A 221 4.76 8.36 4.74
CA PHE A 221 4.71 7.13 5.54
C PHE A 221 3.84 7.29 6.77
N THR A 222 3.85 8.45 7.41
CA THR A 222 2.95 8.76 8.53
C THR A 222 1.49 8.63 8.11
N GLU A 223 1.11 9.18 6.96
CA GLU A 223 -0.26 9.05 6.45
C GLU A 223 -0.60 7.60 6.08
N LEU A 224 0.31 6.87 5.45
CA LEU A 224 0.10 5.45 5.15
C LEU A 224 -0.10 4.60 6.41
N VAL A 225 0.68 4.85 7.47
CA VAL A 225 0.51 4.17 8.76
C VAL A 225 -0.82 4.55 9.41
N ALA A 226 -1.21 5.83 9.37
CA ALA A 226 -2.50 6.28 9.87
C ALA A 226 -3.67 5.64 9.08
N ALA A 227 -3.57 5.55 7.76
CA ALA A 227 -4.56 4.87 6.93
C ALA A 227 -4.64 3.37 7.22
N HIS A 228 -3.50 2.71 7.47
CA HIS A 228 -3.46 1.32 7.92
C HIS A 228 -4.21 1.14 9.24
N THR A 229 -3.92 1.98 10.23
CA THR A 229 -4.58 1.94 11.54
C THR A 229 -6.10 2.09 11.39
N ARG A 230 -6.56 3.07 10.62
CA ARG A 230 -8.00 3.26 10.35
C ARG A 230 -8.66 2.00 9.74
N ARG A 231 -7.98 1.31 8.81
CA ARG A 231 -8.51 0.08 8.20
C ARG A 231 -8.56 -1.08 9.18
N MET A 232 -7.54 -1.22 10.03
CA MET A 232 -7.55 -2.24 11.09
C MET A 232 -8.65 -1.98 12.10
N ASP A 233 -8.81 -0.73 12.54
CA ASP A 233 -9.87 -0.33 13.47
C ASP A 233 -11.28 -0.57 12.88
N ALA A 234 -11.47 -0.33 11.58
CA ALA A 234 -12.73 -0.61 10.89
C ALA A 234 -13.11 -2.10 10.90
N LEU A 235 -12.13 -3.00 11.01
CA LEU A 235 -12.33 -4.44 11.21
C LEU A 235 -12.49 -4.83 12.68
N GLY A 236 -12.36 -3.88 13.63
CA GLY A 236 -12.28 -4.18 15.07
C GLY A 236 -10.96 -4.87 15.47
N LEU A 237 -9.91 -4.72 14.66
CA LEU A 237 -8.58 -5.29 14.91
C LEU A 237 -7.66 -4.20 15.48
N THR A 238 -6.88 -4.54 16.51
CA THR A 238 -5.87 -3.62 17.04
C THR A 238 -4.66 -3.55 16.10
N ALA A 239 -4.37 -2.35 15.58
CA ALA A 239 -3.21 -2.09 14.71
C ALA A 239 -1.88 -2.10 15.48
#